data_69aa5360fbe251c2fb092fe8259c5d81
#
_entry.id   69aa5360fbe251c2fb092fe8259c5d81
#
_cell.length_a   1.000
_cell.length_b   1.000
_cell.length_c   1.000
_cell.angle_alpha   90.00
_cell.angle_beta   90.00
_cell.angle_gamma   90.00
#
_symmetry.space_group_name_H-M   'P 1'
#
loop_
_entity.id
_entity.type
_entity.pdbx_description
1 polymer ?
#
loop_
_entity_poly.entity_id
_entity_poly.type
_entity_poly.pdbx_seq_one_letter_code
_entity_poly.pdbx_strand_id
1 'polypeptide(L)'
;MHKKVREEVEKKGLDRSRIVILDALLKLRQCCCDPRLLKLDAAKKVKQSAKLDLLMGMLPEMVEEGRRILLFSQFTSMLALIEDALTAHKLDYVKLTGDTRDRATPIDKFQSGKVPIFLISLKAGGTGLNLTAADTVIHYDPWWNPAVEAQATDRAHRIGQDKPVFVYKLLTEHTVEEKIAAMQAQKKELAEALLGEGGGKLKISSSDLAQLFEPLG
;
A
#
# COMPACT_ATOMS: atom_id res chain seq x y z
N MET A 1 10.49 15.35 -13.94
CA MET A 1 11.11 14.79 -12.73
C MET A 1 12.35 13.95 -13.06
N HIS A 2 12.25 13.03 -14.00
CA HIS A 2 13.33 12.13 -14.44
C HIS A 2 14.63 12.86 -14.85
N LYS A 3 14.53 13.96 -15.63
CA LYS A 3 15.69 14.74 -16.09
C LYS A 3 16.48 15.37 -14.94
N LYS A 4 15.79 16.02 -13.99
CA LYS A 4 16.44 16.62 -12.80
C LYS A 4 17.14 15.59 -11.91
N VAL A 5 16.54 14.40 -11.73
CA VAL A 5 17.15 13.33 -10.95
C VAL A 5 18.40 12.79 -11.65
N ARG A 6 18.36 12.58 -12.97
CA ARG A 6 19.54 12.17 -13.75
C ARG A 6 20.68 13.18 -13.66
N GLU A 7 20.40 14.46 -13.92
CA GLU A 7 21.39 15.53 -13.82
C GLU A 7 22.04 15.61 -12.43
N GLU A 8 21.25 15.38 -11.38
CA GLU A 8 21.76 15.39 -10.00
C GLU A 8 22.65 14.18 -9.73
N VAL A 9 22.24 12.98 -10.20
CA VAL A 9 23.01 11.74 -10.07
C VAL A 9 24.32 11.82 -10.87
N GLU A 10 24.30 12.37 -12.09
CA GLU A 10 25.49 12.57 -12.92
C GLU A 10 26.49 13.53 -12.27
N LYS A 11 25.99 14.60 -11.61
CA LYS A 11 26.85 15.60 -10.96
C LYS A 11 27.45 15.16 -9.64
N LYS A 12 26.67 14.44 -8.79
CA LYS A 12 27.03 14.16 -7.39
C LYS A 12 27.26 12.69 -7.06
N GLY A 13 26.95 11.80 -8.02
CA GLY A 13 26.94 10.36 -7.81
C GLY A 13 25.69 9.87 -7.06
N LEU A 14 25.43 8.56 -7.13
CA LEU A 14 24.22 7.91 -6.56
C LEU A 14 24.07 8.12 -5.06
N ASP A 15 25.14 7.95 -4.29
CA ASP A 15 25.06 8.03 -2.83
C ASP A 15 24.74 9.43 -2.31
N ARG A 16 25.30 10.46 -2.95
CA ARG A 16 25.03 11.86 -2.58
C ARG A 16 23.68 12.35 -3.07
N SER A 17 23.11 11.70 -4.09
CA SER A 17 21.79 12.02 -4.66
C SER A 17 20.66 11.22 -4.02
N ARG A 18 20.94 10.35 -3.08
CA ARG A 18 19.98 9.38 -2.49
C ARG A 18 18.70 10.06 -1.97
N ILE A 19 18.82 11.21 -1.32
CA ILE A 19 17.66 11.96 -0.77
C ILE A 19 16.76 12.44 -1.92
N VAL A 20 17.35 12.98 -2.98
CA VAL A 20 16.60 13.47 -4.16
C VAL A 20 15.90 12.33 -4.89
N ILE A 21 16.57 11.19 -5.00
CA ILE A 21 16.03 9.96 -5.59
C ILE A 21 14.83 9.46 -4.77
N LEU A 22 14.98 9.36 -3.44
CA LEU A 22 13.90 8.89 -2.56
C LEU A 22 12.69 9.84 -2.57
N ASP A 23 12.91 11.16 -2.58
CA ASP A 23 11.83 12.15 -2.70
C ASP A 23 11.09 12.03 -4.05
N ALA A 24 11.84 11.84 -5.14
CA ALA A 24 11.25 11.62 -6.45
C ALA A 24 10.41 10.34 -6.51
N LEU A 25 10.92 9.23 -5.96
CA LEU A 25 10.19 7.97 -5.86
C LEU A 25 8.94 8.09 -5.00
N LEU A 26 9.03 8.79 -3.87
CA LEU A 26 7.87 9.06 -3.03
C LEU A 26 6.77 9.78 -3.82
N LYS A 27 7.13 10.83 -4.55
CA LYS A 27 6.18 11.59 -5.39
C LYS A 27 5.59 10.76 -6.52
N LEU A 28 6.40 9.92 -7.18
CA LEU A 28 5.89 9.00 -8.21
C LEU A 28 4.88 8.02 -7.64
N ARG A 29 5.16 7.41 -6.50
CA ARG A 29 4.24 6.49 -5.81
C ARG A 29 2.96 7.19 -5.36
N GLN A 30 3.06 8.41 -4.82
CA GLN A 30 1.90 9.23 -4.49
C GLN A 30 1.03 9.48 -5.74
N CYS A 31 1.66 9.82 -6.88
CA CYS A 31 0.96 10.04 -8.15
C CYS A 31 0.24 8.77 -8.62
N CYS A 32 0.84 7.59 -8.47
CA CYS A 32 0.22 6.30 -8.79
C CYS A 32 -0.98 5.98 -7.89
N CYS A 33 -0.94 6.39 -6.62
CA CYS A 33 -2.07 6.22 -5.70
C CYS A 33 -3.22 7.18 -6.08
N ASP A 34 -2.91 8.46 -6.13
CA ASP A 34 -3.82 9.53 -6.52
C ASP A 34 -3.02 10.82 -6.76
N PRO A 35 -3.15 11.48 -7.93
CA PRO A 35 -2.44 12.73 -8.20
C PRO A 35 -2.68 13.83 -7.15
N ARG A 36 -3.85 13.85 -6.50
CA ARG A 36 -4.21 14.84 -5.46
C ARG A 36 -3.31 14.78 -4.22
N LEU A 37 -2.55 13.70 -4.03
CA LEU A 37 -1.56 13.57 -2.95
C LEU A 37 -0.34 14.46 -3.18
N LEU A 38 -0.10 14.91 -4.42
CA LEU A 38 0.99 15.81 -4.74
C LEU A 38 0.64 17.24 -4.33
N LYS A 39 1.59 17.94 -3.72
CA LYS A 39 1.45 19.37 -3.37
C LYS A 39 1.66 20.27 -4.59
N LEU A 40 0.87 20.05 -5.66
CA LEU A 40 0.92 20.79 -6.91
C LEU A 40 -0.47 21.31 -7.24
N ASP A 41 -0.60 22.56 -7.66
CA ASP A 41 -1.90 23.16 -7.98
C ASP A 41 -2.59 22.47 -9.18
N ALA A 42 -1.81 21.98 -10.15
CA ALA A 42 -2.34 21.18 -11.25
C ALA A 42 -2.93 19.85 -10.77
N ALA A 43 -2.32 19.21 -9.77
CA ALA A 43 -2.77 17.95 -9.20
C ALA A 43 -4.10 18.08 -8.43
N LYS A 44 -4.31 19.21 -7.75
CA LYS A 44 -5.57 19.50 -7.02
C LYS A 44 -6.79 19.57 -7.95
N LYS A 45 -6.59 19.86 -9.24
CA LYS A 45 -7.64 19.94 -10.24
C LYS A 45 -8.05 18.58 -10.82
N VAL A 46 -7.28 17.54 -10.55
CA VAL A 46 -7.58 16.19 -11.02
C VAL A 46 -8.76 15.64 -10.23
N LYS A 47 -9.81 15.19 -10.95
CA LYS A 47 -11.03 14.66 -10.34
C LYS A 47 -11.09 13.14 -10.34
N GLN A 48 -10.33 12.49 -11.20
CA GLN A 48 -10.35 11.04 -11.42
C GLN A 48 -9.02 10.41 -10.98
N SER A 49 -9.13 9.22 -10.42
CA SER A 49 -7.99 8.41 -10.04
C SER A 49 -8.32 6.97 -10.37
N ALA A 50 -7.66 6.41 -11.39
CA ALA A 50 -7.94 5.06 -11.90
C ALA A 50 -7.97 4.01 -10.78
N LYS A 51 -7.04 4.09 -9.82
CA LYS A 51 -6.99 3.18 -8.69
C LYS A 51 -8.16 3.35 -7.71
N LEU A 52 -8.56 4.60 -7.44
CA LEU A 52 -9.70 4.87 -6.57
C LEU A 52 -11.01 4.48 -7.26
N ASP A 53 -11.13 4.77 -8.55
CA ASP A 53 -12.30 4.39 -9.35
C ASP A 53 -12.44 2.86 -9.42
N LEU A 54 -11.35 2.13 -9.63
CA LEU A 54 -11.33 0.66 -9.57
C LEU A 54 -11.75 0.14 -8.19
N LEU A 55 -11.18 0.70 -7.12
CA LEU A 55 -11.52 0.32 -5.75
C LEU A 55 -13.00 0.52 -5.46
N MET A 56 -13.57 1.68 -5.85
CA MET A 56 -14.99 2.00 -5.64
C MET A 56 -15.91 1.15 -6.53
N GLY A 57 -15.41 0.63 -7.65
CA GLY A 57 -16.15 -0.35 -8.45
C GLY A 57 -16.21 -1.74 -7.80
N MET A 58 -15.18 -2.14 -7.05
CA MET A 58 -15.09 -3.46 -6.43
C MET A 58 -15.76 -3.54 -5.06
N LEU A 59 -15.59 -2.51 -4.22
CA LEU A 59 -15.99 -2.57 -2.80
C LEU A 59 -17.50 -2.79 -2.58
N PRO A 60 -18.42 -2.13 -3.30
CA PRO A 60 -19.85 -2.36 -3.08
C PRO A 60 -20.24 -3.82 -3.28
N GLU A 61 -19.80 -4.45 -4.37
CA GLU A 61 -20.08 -5.85 -4.69
C GLU A 61 -19.50 -6.77 -3.60
N MET A 62 -18.25 -6.56 -3.19
CA MET A 62 -17.63 -7.34 -2.11
C MET A 62 -18.40 -7.22 -0.78
N VAL A 63 -18.90 -6.02 -0.46
CA VAL A 63 -19.68 -5.80 0.77
C VAL A 63 -21.04 -6.47 0.67
N GLU A 64 -21.71 -6.43 -0.49
CA GLU A 64 -22.97 -7.13 -0.74
C GLU A 64 -22.81 -8.66 -0.64
N GLU A 65 -21.66 -9.20 -1.06
CA GLU A 65 -21.29 -10.62 -0.86
C GLU A 65 -21.00 -10.97 0.61
N GLY A 66 -21.03 -10.01 1.52
CA GLY A 66 -20.75 -10.20 2.94
C GLY A 66 -19.25 -10.31 3.28
N ARG A 67 -18.36 -9.88 2.40
CA ARG A 67 -16.91 -9.86 2.63
C ARG A 67 -16.52 -8.91 3.76
N ARG A 68 -15.46 -9.29 4.46
CA ARG A 68 -14.86 -8.54 5.55
C ARG A 68 -13.48 -8.07 5.13
N ILE A 69 -13.34 -6.78 4.88
CA ILE A 69 -12.24 -6.22 4.09
C ILE A 69 -11.27 -5.43 4.98
N LEU A 70 -9.97 -5.81 4.95
CA LEU A 70 -8.88 -4.98 5.44
C LEU A 70 -8.27 -4.24 4.24
N LEU A 71 -8.24 -2.92 4.31
CA LEU A 71 -7.65 -2.09 3.27
C LEU A 71 -6.44 -1.34 3.83
N PHE A 72 -5.28 -1.64 3.28
CA PHE A 72 -4.01 -1.07 3.70
C PHE A 72 -3.49 -0.03 2.71
N SER A 73 -3.01 1.09 3.24
CA SER A 73 -2.17 2.04 2.51
C SER A 73 -1.06 2.58 3.39
N GLN A 74 0.09 2.90 2.80
CA GLN A 74 1.17 3.58 3.51
C GLN A 74 0.89 5.07 3.71
N PHE A 75 0.03 5.65 2.85
CA PHE A 75 -0.29 7.08 2.88
C PHE A 75 -1.59 7.33 3.65
N THR A 76 -1.49 7.95 4.82
CA THR A 76 -2.68 8.37 5.59
C THR A 76 -3.54 9.38 4.83
N SER A 77 -2.92 10.21 3.99
CA SER A 77 -3.63 11.12 3.08
C SER A 77 -4.42 10.37 2.00
N MET A 78 -3.95 9.20 1.55
CA MET A 78 -4.75 8.36 0.65
C MET A 78 -5.94 7.72 1.37
N LEU A 79 -5.73 7.26 2.61
CA LEU A 79 -6.84 6.76 3.43
C LEU A 79 -7.93 7.82 3.60
N ALA A 80 -7.58 9.12 3.74
CA ALA A 80 -8.56 10.19 3.82
C ALA A 80 -9.38 10.33 2.52
N LEU A 81 -8.74 10.24 1.34
CA LEU A 81 -9.47 10.25 0.06
C LEU A 81 -10.38 9.03 -0.11
N ILE A 82 -9.96 7.88 0.39
CA ILE A 82 -10.79 6.66 0.40
C ILE A 82 -11.97 6.83 1.37
N GLU A 83 -11.79 7.45 2.54
CA GLU A 83 -12.89 7.76 3.47
C GLU A 83 -13.96 8.62 2.83
N ASP A 84 -13.54 9.70 2.13
CA ASP A 84 -14.47 10.58 1.40
C ASP A 84 -15.28 9.79 0.36
N ALA A 85 -14.61 8.90 -0.38
CA ALA A 85 -15.26 8.07 -1.39
C ALA A 85 -16.22 7.04 -0.77
N LEU A 86 -15.82 6.35 0.32
CA LEU A 86 -16.69 5.40 1.02
C LEU A 86 -17.93 6.09 1.59
N THR A 87 -17.76 7.29 2.15
CA THR A 87 -18.86 8.09 2.67
C THR A 87 -19.85 8.48 1.56
N ALA A 88 -19.33 8.89 0.39
CA ALA A 88 -20.15 9.20 -0.77
C ALA A 88 -20.95 7.99 -1.29
N HIS A 89 -20.38 6.78 -1.18
CA HIS A 89 -21.04 5.51 -1.55
C HIS A 89 -21.86 4.88 -0.41
N LYS A 90 -21.95 5.55 0.76
CA LYS A 90 -22.66 5.06 1.96
C LYS A 90 -22.16 3.69 2.44
N LEU A 91 -20.88 3.43 2.28
CA LEU A 91 -20.22 2.22 2.79
C LEU A 91 -19.67 2.46 4.20
N ASP A 92 -20.07 1.63 5.14
CA ASP A 92 -19.63 1.73 6.53
C ASP A 92 -18.19 1.23 6.69
N TYR A 93 -17.40 1.97 7.44
CA TYR A 93 -16.00 1.63 7.69
C TYR A 93 -15.53 2.06 9.09
N VAL A 94 -14.41 1.52 9.50
CA VAL A 94 -13.59 2.03 10.61
C VAL A 94 -12.17 2.27 10.13
N LYS A 95 -11.44 3.12 10.85
CA LYS A 95 -10.06 3.49 10.50
C LYS A 95 -9.12 3.37 11.69
N LEU A 96 -7.87 2.92 11.39
CA LEU A 96 -6.78 2.87 12.33
C LEU A 96 -5.48 3.37 11.67
N THR A 97 -4.92 4.44 12.25
CA THR A 97 -3.64 5.03 11.85
C THR A 97 -2.67 5.10 13.02
N GLY A 98 -1.45 5.60 12.77
CA GLY A 98 -0.47 5.83 13.85
C GLY A 98 -0.96 6.79 14.94
N ASP A 99 -1.85 7.72 14.59
CA ASP A 99 -2.38 8.75 15.48
C ASP A 99 -3.65 8.33 16.23
N THR A 100 -4.19 7.13 15.93
CA THR A 100 -5.39 6.61 16.60
C THR A 100 -5.08 6.27 18.06
N ARG A 101 -5.69 7.01 18.98
CA ARG A 101 -5.55 6.82 20.44
C ARG A 101 -6.35 5.63 20.93
N ASP A 102 -7.64 5.60 20.63
CA ASP A 102 -8.51 4.46 20.93
C ASP A 102 -8.43 3.45 19.78
N ARG A 103 -7.69 2.40 20.00
CA ARG A 103 -7.49 1.32 19.02
C ARG A 103 -8.49 0.19 19.20
N ALA A 104 -9.06 0.05 20.39
CA ALA A 104 -9.97 -1.04 20.74
C ALA A 104 -11.31 -0.88 20.01
N THR A 105 -11.94 0.28 20.08
CA THR A 105 -13.24 0.55 19.48
C THR A 105 -13.33 0.20 17.99
N PRO A 106 -12.42 0.64 17.09
CA PRO A 106 -12.49 0.26 15.67
C PRO A 106 -12.27 -1.24 15.45
N ILE A 107 -11.40 -1.87 16.25
CA ILE A 107 -11.18 -3.32 16.17
C ILE A 107 -12.45 -4.07 16.55
N ASP A 108 -13.07 -3.73 17.68
CA ASP A 108 -14.28 -4.38 18.16
C ASP A 108 -15.46 -4.21 17.19
N LYS A 109 -15.64 -3.03 16.62
CA LYS A 109 -16.66 -2.78 15.59
C LYS A 109 -16.46 -3.66 14.36
N PHE A 110 -15.24 -3.83 13.92
CA PHE A 110 -14.92 -4.68 12.79
C PHE A 110 -15.05 -6.16 13.14
N GLN A 111 -14.48 -6.63 14.23
CA GLN A 111 -14.54 -8.03 14.65
C GLN A 111 -15.97 -8.51 14.95
N SER A 112 -16.83 -7.64 15.51
CA SER A 112 -18.23 -7.94 15.79
C SER A 112 -19.16 -7.94 14.58
N GLY A 113 -18.67 -7.59 13.38
CA GLY A 113 -19.48 -7.56 12.16
C GLY A 113 -20.28 -6.27 11.94
N LYS A 114 -20.14 -5.28 12.79
CA LYS A 114 -20.89 -4.01 12.67
C LYS A 114 -20.51 -3.20 11.44
N VAL A 115 -19.26 -3.30 10.98
CA VAL A 115 -18.77 -2.61 9.79
C VAL A 115 -17.98 -3.58 8.89
N PRO A 116 -18.15 -3.52 7.56
CA PRO A 116 -17.51 -4.46 6.63
C PRO A 116 -16.07 -4.08 6.26
N ILE A 117 -15.69 -2.81 6.37
CA ILE A 117 -14.41 -2.29 5.88
C ILE A 117 -13.59 -1.72 7.02
N PHE A 118 -12.29 -2.08 7.05
CA PHE A 118 -11.32 -1.54 7.98
C PHE A 118 -10.16 -0.90 7.23
N LEU A 119 -10.04 0.41 7.28
CA LEU A 119 -8.94 1.19 6.73
C LEU A 119 -7.77 1.21 7.71
N ILE A 120 -6.59 0.78 7.27
CA ILE A 120 -5.43 0.64 8.16
C ILE A 120 -4.19 1.24 7.49
N SER A 121 -3.49 2.14 8.19
CA SER A 121 -2.17 2.53 7.73
C SER A 121 -1.17 1.39 7.94
N LEU A 122 -0.31 1.11 6.94
CA LEU A 122 0.69 0.04 7.02
C LEU A 122 1.54 0.13 8.30
N LYS A 123 1.88 1.33 8.73
CA LYS A 123 2.63 1.57 9.95
C LYS A 123 1.86 1.15 11.21
N ALA A 124 0.55 1.40 11.26
CA ALA A 124 -0.30 0.98 12.37
C ALA A 124 -0.59 -0.53 12.34
N GLY A 125 -0.69 -1.12 11.15
CA GLY A 125 -0.88 -2.56 10.95
C GLY A 125 0.27 -3.42 11.48
N GLY A 126 1.48 -2.86 11.61
CA GLY A 126 2.65 -3.57 12.15
C GLY A 126 2.58 -3.95 13.64
N THR A 127 1.60 -3.49 14.39
CA THR A 127 1.50 -3.65 15.85
C THR A 127 0.52 -4.74 16.27
N GLY A 128 0.85 -6.01 16.10
CA GLY A 128 0.21 -7.15 16.78
C GLY A 128 -1.33 -7.30 16.70
N LEU A 129 -2.00 -6.63 15.74
CA LEU A 129 -3.45 -6.69 15.57
C LEU A 129 -3.91 -8.11 15.24
N ASN A 130 -5.01 -8.55 15.85
CA ASN A 130 -5.71 -9.77 15.49
C ASN A 130 -7.03 -9.41 14.82
N LEU A 131 -7.17 -9.68 13.52
CA LEU A 131 -8.31 -9.27 12.69
C LEU A 131 -8.88 -10.47 11.92
N THR A 132 -9.06 -11.59 12.61
CA THR A 132 -9.52 -12.88 12.05
C THR A 132 -10.95 -12.86 11.49
N ALA A 133 -11.74 -11.82 11.75
CA ALA A 133 -13.02 -11.64 11.07
C ALA A 133 -12.85 -11.33 9.57
N ALA A 134 -11.65 -10.91 9.13
CA ALA A 134 -11.39 -10.55 7.74
C ALA A 134 -11.18 -11.80 6.88
N ASP A 135 -11.76 -11.80 5.69
CA ASP A 135 -11.55 -12.78 4.62
C ASP A 135 -10.95 -12.14 3.35
N THR A 136 -10.82 -10.83 3.34
CA THR A 136 -10.31 -10.07 2.19
C THR A 136 -9.30 -9.03 2.64
N VAL A 137 -8.15 -8.98 1.99
CA VAL A 137 -7.08 -8.00 2.23
C VAL A 137 -6.80 -7.27 0.93
N ILE A 138 -6.84 -5.95 0.96
CA ILE A 138 -6.51 -5.09 -0.19
C ILE A 138 -5.30 -4.25 0.17
N HIS A 139 -4.20 -4.41 -0.56
CA HIS A 139 -3.07 -3.50 -0.55
C HIS A 139 -3.27 -2.45 -1.64
N TYR A 140 -3.60 -1.23 -1.27
CA TYR A 140 -3.85 -0.14 -2.20
C TYR A 140 -2.60 0.32 -2.93
N ASP A 141 -1.47 0.29 -2.25
CA ASP A 141 -0.16 0.65 -2.78
C ASP A 141 0.91 -0.36 -2.36
N PRO A 142 1.86 -0.73 -3.25
CA PRO A 142 2.90 -1.69 -2.94
C PRO A 142 3.94 -1.08 -1.99
N TRP A 143 4.47 -1.90 -1.08
CA TRP A 143 5.53 -1.53 -0.18
C TRP A 143 6.87 -2.10 -0.64
N TRP A 144 7.96 -1.39 -0.38
CA TRP A 144 9.31 -1.82 -0.76
C TRP A 144 9.72 -3.18 -0.16
N ASN A 145 9.26 -3.46 1.04
CA ASN A 145 9.58 -4.67 1.76
C ASN A 145 8.38 -5.63 1.74
N PRO A 146 8.44 -6.73 0.99
CA PRO A 146 7.35 -7.71 0.91
C PRO A 146 7.00 -8.34 2.27
N ALA A 147 7.96 -8.42 3.21
CA ALA A 147 7.70 -8.94 4.55
C ALA A 147 6.70 -8.06 5.35
N VAL A 148 6.67 -6.74 5.10
CA VAL A 148 5.69 -5.84 5.74
C VAL A 148 4.29 -6.08 5.19
N GLU A 149 4.15 -6.32 3.90
CA GLU A 149 2.86 -6.68 3.28
C GLU A 149 2.38 -8.06 3.77
N ALA A 150 3.28 -9.05 3.81
CA ALA A 150 2.98 -10.37 4.35
C ALA A 150 2.51 -10.25 5.81
N GLN A 151 3.23 -9.49 6.65
CA GLN A 151 2.85 -9.24 8.03
C GLN A 151 1.47 -8.56 8.15
N ALA A 152 1.11 -7.66 7.25
CA ALA A 152 -0.20 -7.03 7.22
C ALA A 152 -1.29 -8.05 6.83
N THR A 153 -1.03 -8.90 5.86
CA THR A 153 -1.92 -10.00 5.43
C THR A 153 -2.12 -11.03 6.57
N ASP A 154 -1.08 -11.37 7.31
CA ASP A 154 -1.12 -12.29 8.45
C ASP A 154 -2.03 -11.80 9.60
N ARG A 155 -2.52 -10.57 9.57
CA ARG A 155 -3.54 -10.09 10.51
C ARG A 155 -4.90 -10.74 10.30
N ALA A 156 -5.21 -11.08 9.05
CA ALA A 156 -6.40 -11.83 8.68
C ALA A 156 -6.15 -13.34 8.74
N HIS A 157 -4.98 -13.81 8.31
CA HIS A 157 -4.62 -15.23 8.26
C HIS A 157 -3.89 -15.66 9.52
N ARG A 158 -4.62 -16.02 10.57
CA ARG A 158 -4.10 -16.54 11.85
C ARG A 158 -4.79 -17.82 12.29
N ILE A 159 -4.22 -18.47 13.30
CA ILE A 159 -4.85 -19.61 13.99
C ILE A 159 -6.25 -19.20 14.47
N GLY A 160 -7.28 -19.92 13.99
CA GLY A 160 -8.70 -19.60 14.21
C GLY A 160 -9.39 -18.96 13.00
N GLN A 161 -8.69 -18.77 11.87
CA GLN A 161 -9.31 -18.42 10.59
C GLN A 161 -9.57 -19.69 9.79
N ASP A 162 -10.87 -20.07 9.67
CA ASP A 162 -11.31 -21.27 8.94
C ASP A 162 -11.66 -20.98 7.47
N LYS A 163 -11.63 -19.69 7.06
CA LYS A 163 -11.98 -19.26 5.70
C LYS A 163 -10.73 -18.92 4.90
N PRO A 164 -10.75 -19.16 3.59
CA PRO A 164 -9.69 -18.66 2.70
C PRO A 164 -9.65 -17.13 2.74
N VAL A 165 -8.43 -16.57 2.80
CA VAL A 165 -8.20 -15.13 2.75
C VAL A 165 -7.80 -14.73 1.34
N PHE A 166 -8.59 -13.85 0.73
CA PHE A 166 -8.29 -13.30 -0.60
C PHE A 166 -7.43 -12.05 -0.46
N VAL A 167 -6.33 -11.99 -1.22
CA VAL A 167 -5.38 -10.87 -1.18
C VAL A 167 -5.33 -10.18 -2.53
N TYR A 168 -5.70 -8.91 -2.56
CA TYR A 168 -5.64 -8.05 -3.73
C TYR A 168 -4.51 -7.05 -3.58
N LYS A 169 -3.75 -6.84 -4.67
CA LYS A 169 -2.72 -5.77 -4.75
C LYS A 169 -3.07 -4.88 -5.94
N LEU A 170 -3.35 -3.61 -5.67
CA LEU A 170 -3.65 -2.66 -6.73
C LEU A 170 -2.35 -2.04 -7.24
N LEU A 171 -2.08 -2.21 -8.52
CA LEU A 171 -0.90 -1.69 -9.21
C LEU A 171 -1.34 -0.83 -10.39
N THR A 172 -0.66 0.29 -10.59
CA THR A 172 -0.83 1.11 -11.78
C THR A 172 0.15 0.63 -12.85
N GLU A 173 -0.36 0.17 -13.97
CA GLU A 173 0.42 -0.36 -15.10
C GLU A 173 1.35 0.71 -15.70
N HIS A 174 2.47 0.27 -16.25
CA HIS A 174 3.50 1.11 -16.87
C HIS A 174 4.05 2.20 -15.94
N THR A 175 4.14 1.91 -14.63
CA THR A 175 4.62 2.84 -13.63
C THR A 175 5.72 2.26 -12.73
N VAL A 176 6.22 3.11 -11.84
CA VAL A 176 7.17 2.69 -10.78
C VAL A 176 6.61 1.57 -9.89
N GLU A 177 5.29 1.40 -9.79
CA GLU A 177 4.69 0.35 -8.95
C GLU A 177 4.91 -1.05 -9.53
N GLU A 178 4.84 -1.23 -10.84
CA GLU A 178 5.20 -2.51 -11.47
C GLU A 178 6.66 -2.86 -11.22
N LYS A 179 7.55 -1.88 -11.34
CA LYS A 179 8.98 -2.10 -11.05
C LYS A 179 9.21 -2.49 -9.59
N ILE A 180 8.52 -1.85 -8.66
CA ILE A 180 8.58 -2.21 -7.24
C ILE A 180 8.08 -3.65 -7.04
N ALA A 181 6.97 -4.02 -7.65
CA ALA A 181 6.40 -5.36 -7.54
C ALA A 181 7.35 -6.42 -8.13
N ALA A 182 7.95 -6.15 -9.30
CA ALA A 182 8.94 -7.05 -9.90
C ALA A 182 10.18 -7.22 -9.00
N MET A 183 10.69 -6.13 -8.42
CA MET A 183 11.81 -6.20 -7.47
C MET A 183 11.45 -6.95 -6.19
N GLN A 184 10.22 -6.81 -5.70
CA GLN A 184 9.74 -7.60 -4.55
C GLN A 184 9.77 -9.10 -4.86
N ALA A 185 9.28 -9.51 -6.05
CA ALA A 185 9.26 -10.90 -6.47
C ALA A 185 10.67 -11.49 -6.53
N GLN A 186 11.60 -10.78 -7.19
CA GLN A 186 13.01 -11.21 -7.27
C GLN A 186 13.67 -11.34 -5.88
N LYS A 187 13.43 -10.38 -4.99
CA LYS A 187 13.98 -10.43 -3.63
C LYS A 187 13.38 -11.53 -2.78
N LYS A 188 12.11 -11.86 -2.99
CA LYS A 188 11.46 -12.98 -2.32
C LYS A 188 12.07 -14.31 -2.79
N GLU A 189 12.20 -14.52 -4.08
CA GLU A 189 12.84 -15.72 -4.66
C GLU A 189 14.27 -15.89 -4.16
N LEU A 190 15.05 -14.80 -4.14
CA LEU A 190 16.44 -14.83 -3.64
C LEU A 190 16.50 -15.16 -2.14
N ALA A 191 15.59 -14.59 -1.34
CA ALA A 191 15.52 -14.88 0.09
C ALA A 191 15.10 -16.34 0.36
N GLU A 192 14.16 -16.88 -0.38
CA GLU A 192 13.73 -18.27 -0.31
C GLU A 192 14.85 -19.23 -0.74
N ALA A 193 15.61 -18.88 -1.79
CA ALA A 193 16.73 -19.69 -2.28
C ALA A 193 17.94 -19.69 -1.33
N LEU A 194 18.20 -18.58 -0.63
CA LEU A 194 19.39 -18.44 0.24
C LEU A 194 19.15 -18.81 1.70
N LEU A 195 17.94 -18.70 2.21
CA LEU A 195 17.69 -18.69 3.65
C LEU A 195 16.76 -19.80 4.16
N GLY A 196 16.12 -20.59 3.31
CA GLY A 196 15.20 -21.64 3.78
C GLY A 196 14.52 -21.25 5.11
N GLU A 197 13.57 -20.32 5.08
CA GLU A 197 12.86 -19.77 6.24
C GLU A 197 13.68 -18.78 7.13
N GLY A 198 13.84 -17.54 6.65
CA GLY A 198 14.43 -16.51 7.50
C GLY A 198 14.43 -15.11 6.88
N GLY A 199 13.33 -14.37 7.12
CA GLY A 199 13.16 -13.02 6.58
C GLY A 199 14.17 -11.99 7.07
N GLY A 200 15.23 -11.76 6.30
CA GLY A 200 16.14 -10.65 6.51
C GLY A 200 15.47 -9.32 6.16
N LYS A 201 15.83 -8.23 6.87
CA LYS A 201 15.41 -6.86 6.51
C LYS A 201 16.01 -6.50 5.15
N LEU A 202 15.22 -6.61 4.10
CA LEU A 202 15.61 -6.21 2.75
C LEU A 202 15.74 -4.69 2.68
N LYS A 203 16.97 -4.20 2.52
CA LYS A 203 17.27 -2.78 2.29
C LYS A 203 17.33 -2.54 0.77
N ILE A 204 16.80 -1.39 0.33
CA ILE A 204 16.97 -0.94 -1.05
C ILE A 204 18.44 -0.59 -1.25
N SER A 205 19.10 -1.26 -2.21
CA SER A 205 20.48 -0.97 -2.61
C SER A 205 20.56 0.17 -3.63
N SER A 206 21.76 0.68 -3.89
CA SER A 206 21.98 1.68 -4.94
C SER A 206 21.66 1.15 -6.34
N SER A 207 21.86 -0.16 -6.59
CA SER A 207 21.47 -0.82 -7.83
C SER A 207 19.96 -0.91 -8.00
N ASP A 208 19.22 -1.22 -6.92
CA ASP A 208 17.76 -1.22 -6.92
C ASP A 208 17.18 0.17 -7.29
N LEU A 209 17.79 1.23 -6.73
CA LEU A 209 17.39 2.60 -7.02
C LEU A 209 17.64 2.96 -8.50
N ALA A 210 18.75 2.50 -9.09
CA ALA A 210 19.05 2.73 -10.51
C ALA A 210 18.00 2.07 -11.40
N GLN A 211 17.64 0.81 -11.15
CA GLN A 211 16.61 0.08 -11.92
C GLN A 211 15.24 0.75 -11.90
N LEU A 212 14.84 1.35 -10.77
CA LEU A 212 13.55 2.04 -10.65
C LEU A 212 13.44 3.26 -11.56
N PHE A 213 14.57 3.87 -11.93
CA PHE A 213 14.63 5.05 -12.83
C PHE A 213 14.94 4.70 -14.28
N GLU A 214 15.16 3.45 -14.64
CA GLU A 214 15.28 3.04 -16.03
C GLU A 214 13.95 3.30 -16.77
N PRO A 215 13.99 3.64 -18.07
CA PRO A 215 12.78 3.74 -18.87
C PRO A 215 11.98 2.45 -18.81
N LEU A 216 10.65 2.56 -18.78
CA LEU A 216 9.78 1.45 -19.09
C LEU A 216 9.85 1.26 -20.60
N GLY A 217 10.32 0.11 -21.07
CA GLY A 217 10.40 -0.22 -22.48
C GLY A 217 9.02 -0.23 -23.16
#